data_95a3b032b6ca2bcc2035d7f16d38afde
#
_entry.id   95a3b032b6ca2bcc2035d7f16d38afde
#
_cell.length_a   1.000
_cell.length_b   1.000
_cell.length_c   1.000
_cell.angle_alpha   90.00
_cell.angle_beta   90.00
_cell.angle_gamma   90.00
#
_symmetry.space_group_name_H-M   'P 1'
#
loop_
_entity.id
_entity.type
_entity.pdbx_description
1 polymer ?
#
loop_
_entity_poly.entity_id
_entity_poly.type
_entity_poly.pdbx_seq_one_letter_code
_entity_poly.pdbx_strand_id
1 'polypeptide(L)'
;MTAIDDNLAYEQSSGSGLQNHLGYRLVEWAEDHAVIELDIKDYHRNRGGILHGGVLATLLDTVSGYAVCYCPVPGNVRKSVTLTLTTNFIGAGTDGIVRVVGRKQGGGRKIVFTEATAYNADGKVIGTATGTFKYQRGSDDPNGIPRDA
;
A
#
# COMPACT_ATOMS: atom_id res chain seq x y z
N MET A 1 -13.36 -12.44 -16.50
CA MET A 1 -12.54 -11.78 -15.44
C MET A 1 -11.92 -12.85 -14.58
N THR A 2 -10.65 -12.77 -14.28
CA THR A 2 -9.98 -13.70 -13.38
C THR A 2 -10.31 -13.39 -11.91
N ALA A 3 -10.07 -14.36 -11.01
CA ALA A 3 -10.25 -14.16 -9.57
C ALA A 3 -9.45 -12.96 -9.02
N ILE A 4 -8.29 -12.71 -9.60
CA ILE A 4 -7.39 -11.60 -9.26
C ILE A 4 -8.04 -10.27 -9.61
N ASP A 5 -8.63 -10.18 -10.80
CA ASP A 5 -9.27 -8.96 -11.28
C ASP A 5 -10.47 -8.58 -10.40
N ASP A 6 -11.20 -9.56 -9.89
CA ASP A 6 -12.36 -9.33 -9.02
C ASP A 6 -11.95 -8.66 -7.70
N ASN A 7 -10.89 -9.13 -7.05
CA ASN A 7 -10.42 -8.55 -5.79
C ASN A 7 -9.79 -7.16 -5.99
N LEU A 8 -9.02 -6.97 -7.05
CA LEU A 8 -8.48 -5.65 -7.40
C LEU A 8 -9.62 -4.66 -7.71
N ALA A 9 -10.58 -5.06 -8.52
CA ALA A 9 -11.73 -4.22 -8.85
C ALA A 9 -12.54 -3.85 -7.61
N TYR A 10 -12.70 -4.78 -6.67
CA TYR A 10 -13.36 -4.51 -5.39
C TYR A 10 -12.62 -3.44 -4.60
N GLU A 11 -11.30 -3.59 -4.41
CA GLU A 11 -10.49 -2.61 -3.69
C GLU A 11 -10.52 -1.22 -4.35
N GLN A 12 -10.53 -1.17 -5.67
CA GLN A 12 -10.62 0.08 -6.41
C GLN A 12 -11.99 0.76 -6.26
N SER A 13 -13.05 0.01 -6.02
CA SER A 13 -14.42 0.53 -5.93
C SER A 13 -14.88 0.84 -4.50
N SER A 14 -14.25 0.26 -3.49
CA SER A 14 -14.72 0.32 -2.10
C SER A 14 -13.62 0.75 -1.12
N GLY A 15 -12.94 1.84 -1.43
CA GLY A 15 -11.85 2.37 -0.60
C GLY A 15 -12.26 2.68 0.84
N SER A 16 -11.27 2.66 1.75
CA SER A 16 -11.45 3.07 3.14
C SER A 16 -11.71 4.58 3.24
N GLY A 17 -12.16 5.03 4.41
CA GLY A 17 -12.35 6.45 4.68
C GLY A 17 -11.10 7.28 4.40
N LEU A 18 -9.94 6.84 4.88
CA LEU A 18 -8.66 7.53 4.63
C LEU A 18 -8.29 7.52 3.15
N GLN A 19 -8.45 6.39 2.48
CA GLN A 19 -8.20 6.28 1.05
C GLN A 19 -9.07 7.25 0.26
N ASN A 20 -10.36 7.30 0.54
CA ASN A 20 -11.30 8.21 -0.13
C ASN A 20 -10.95 9.68 0.14
N HIS A 21 -10.47 10.00 1.34
CA HIS A 21 -10.08 11.36 1.70
C HIS A 21 -8.80 11.80 1.01
N LEU A 22 -7.77 10.95 0.98
CA LEU A 22 -6.49 11.26 0.33
C LEU A 22 -6.52 11.06 -1.19
N GLY A 23 -7.29 10.08 -1.68
CA GLY A 23 -7.46 9.81 -3.09
C GLY A 23 -6.39 8.92 -3.73
N TYR A 24 -5.59 8.20 -2.95
CA TYR A 24 -4.67 7.21 -3.53
C TYR A 24 -5.44 5.99 -4.08
N ARG A 25 -4.85 5.33 -5.06
CA ARG A 25 -5.47 4.20 -5.76
C ARG A 25 -4.52 3.02 -5.83
N LEU A 26 -5.03 1.83 -5.57
CA LEU A 26 -4.32 0.58 -5.86
C LEU A 26 -4.39 0.33 -7.37
N VAL A 27 -3.24 0.28 -8.04
CA VAL A 27 -3.18 0.14 -9.51
C VAL A 27 -2.62 -1.20 -9.98
N GLU A 28 -1.77 -1.84 -9.16
CA GLU A 28 -1.29 -3.20 -9.40
C GLU A 28 -1.32 -4.00 -8.11
N TRP A 29 -1.73 -5.25 -8.20
CA TRP A 29 -1.79 -6.14 -7.05
C TRP A 29 -1.56 -7.59 -7.48
N ALA A 30 -0.55 -8.20 -6.89
CA ALA A 30 -0.17 -9.59 -7.14
C ALA A 30 0.43 -10.17 -5.86
N GLU A 31 0.75 -11.46 -5.87
CA GLU A 31 1.41 -12.07 -4.73
C GLU A 31 2.71 -11.33 -4.40
N ASP A 32 2.84 -10.93 -3.15
CA ASP A 32 4.01 -10.24 -2.59
C ASP A 32 4.36 -8.90 -3.27
N HIS A 33 3.42 -8.33 -4.01
CA HIS A 33 3.63 -7.10 -4.78
C HIS A 33 2.37 -6.23 -4.82
N ALA A 34 2.55 -4.93 -4.64
CA ALA A 34 1.49 -3.94 -4.86
C ALA A 34 2.07 -2.62 -5.35
N VAL A 35 1.27 -1.90 -6.10
CA VAL A 35 1.56 -0.52 -6.52
C VAL A 35 0.34 0.35 -6.23
N ILE A 36 0.58 1.48 -5.58
CA ILE A 36 -0.41 2.54 -5.42
C ILE A 36 0.07 3.82 -6.08
N GLU A 37 -0.86 4.66 -6.46
CA GLU A 37 -0.60 5.97 -7.04
C GLU A 37 -1.40 7.04 -6.34
N LEU A 38 -0.81 8.22 -6.22
CA LEU A 38 -1.44 9.43 -5.70
C LEU A 38 -1.15 10.59 -6.64
N ASP A 39 -2.19 11.25 -7.15
CA ASP A 39 -2.06 12.52 -7.84
C ASP A 39 -2.03 13.65 -6.78
N ILE A 40 -0.89 14.33 -6.69
CA ILE A 40 -0.68 15.34 -5.63
C ILE A 40 -1.63 16.51 -5.82
N LYS A 41 -2.43 16.78 -4.78
CA LYS A 41 -3.32 17.94 -4.69
C LYS A 41 -2.82 18.90 -3.60
N ASP A 42 -3.39 20.09 -3.55
CA ASP A 42 -2.99 21.12 -2.62
C ASP A 42 -3.06 20.68 -1.16
N TYR A 43 -4.10 19.92 -0.81
CA TYR A 43 -4.29 19.40 0.55
C TYR A 43 -3.34 18.24 0.94
N HIS A 44 -2.50 17.78 0.02
CA HIS A 44 -1.43 16.84 0.33
C HIS A 44 -0.10 17.53 0.67
N ARG A 45 -0.01 18.84 0.44
CA ARG A 45 1.24 19.60 0.58
C ARG A 45 1.43 20.14 1.97
N ASN A 46 2.69 20.24 2.37
CA ASN A 46 3.08 20.97 3.56
C ASN A 46 3.22 22.48 3.25
N ARG A 47 3.61 23.26 4.24
CA ARG A 47 3.82 24.72 4.08
C ARG A 47 4.89 25.08 3.04
N GLY A 48 5.83 24.17 2.78
CA GLY A 48 6.87 24.34 1.77
C GLY A 48 6.42 24.01 0.33
N GLY A 49 5.15 23.62 0.15
CA GLY A 49 4.59 23.31 -1.17
C GLY A 49 4.94 21.94 -1.73
N ILE A 50 5.51 21.07 -0.92
CA ILE A 50 5.83 19.68 -1.31
C ILE A 50 4.95 18.68 -0.57
N LEU A 51 4.86 17.48 -1.11
CA LEU A 51 4.12 16.38 -0.51
C LEU A 51 4.50 16.22 0.97
N HIS A 52 3.50 16.30 1.85
CA HIS A 52 3.72 16.18 3.29
C HIS A 52 4.30 14.81 3.63
N GLY A 53 5.31 14.78 4.49
CA GLY A 53 5.96 13.52 4.89
C GLY A 53 4.99 12.52 5.52
N GLY A 54 3.99 12.98 6.25
CA GLY A 54 2.94 12.11 6.81
C GLY A 54 2.09 11.45 5.73
N VAL A 55 1.81 12.13 4.62
CA VAL A 55 1.12 11.54 3.46
C VAL A 55 2.02 10.49 2.81
N LEU A 56 3.29 10.81 2.59
CA LEU A 56 4.26 9.87 2.03
C LEU A 56 4.39 8.62 2.90
N ALA A 57 4.48 8.77 4.23
CA ALA A 57 4.51 7.64 5.16
C ALA A 57 3.23 6.79 5.08
N THR A 58 2.07 7.42 4.93
CA THR A 58 0.80 6.70 4.71
C THR A 58 0.84 5.84 3.46
N LEU A 59 1.36 6.37 2.36
CA LEU A 59 1.47 5.63 1.10
C LEU A 59 2.42 4.44 1.23
N LEU A 60 3.57 4.63 1.87
CA LEU A 60 4.57 3.59 2.10
C LEU A 60 4.04 2.46 3.02
N ASP A 61 3.30 2.82 4.04
CA ASP A 61 2.62 1.86 4.93
C ASP A 61 1.54 1.06 4.18
N THR A 62 0.68 1.78 3.49
CA THR A 62 -0.48 1.19 2.79
C THR A 62 -0.05 0.23 1.68
N VAL A 63 0.90 0.60 0.85
CA VAL A 63 1.38 -0.27 -0.23
C VAL A 63 2.06 -1.53 0.31
N SER A 64 2.76 -1.41 1.43
CA SER A 64 3.36 -2.55 2.12
C SER A 64 2.30 -3.52 2.64
N GLY A 65 1.24 -3.00 3.24
CA GLY A 65 0.10 -3.79 3.68
C GLY A 65 -0.60 -4.52 2.53
N TYR A 66 -0.83 -3.85 1.42
CA TYR A 66 -1.38 -4.49 0.22
C TYR A 66 -0.47 -5.60 -0.30
N ALA A 67 0.83 -5.38 -0.38
CA ALA A 67 1.77 -6.37 -0.88
C ALA A 67 1.71 -7.70 -0.12
N VAL A 68 1.53 -7.65 1.20
CA VAL A 68 1.45 -8.87 2.03
C VAL A 68 0.03 -9.43 2.16
N CYS A 69 -0.98 -8.66 1.80
CA CYS A 69 -2.40 -9.04 1.93
C CYS A 69 -3.05 -9.45 0.61
N TYR A 70 -2.27 -9.69 -0.44
CA TYR A 70 -2.82 -10.22 -1.69
C TYR A 70 -3.59 -11.51 -1.43
N CYS A 71 -4.79 -11.61 -1.98
CA CYS A 71 -5.65 -12.78 -1.86
C CYS A 71 -6.17 -13.18 -3.23
N PRO A 72 -5.87 -14.42 -3.71
CA PRO A 72 -6.30 -14.87 -5.03
C PRO A 72 -7.74 -15.36 -5.07
N VAL A 73 -8.39 -15.56 -3.92
CA VAL A 73 -9.75 -16.13 -3.85
C VAL A 73 -10.78 -15.01 -3.91
N PRO A 74 -11.68 -14.98 -4.92
CA PRO A 74 -12.73 -13.97 -5.01
C PRO A 74 -13.62 -13.97 -3.77
N GLY A 75 -13.94 -12.78 -3.26
CA GLY A 75 -14.78 -12.64 -2.06
C GLY A 75 -14.05 -12.84 -0.75
N ASN A 76 -12.80 -13.30 -0.78
CA ASN A 76 -11.97 -13.42 0.41
C ASN A 76 -11.06 -12.19 0.57
N VAL A 77 -10.53 -12.03 1.77
CA VAL A 77 -9.60 -10.97 2.14
C VAL A 77 -8.54 -11.50 3.11
N ARG A 78 -7.36 -10.93 3.05
CA ARG A 78 -6.33 -11.08 4.08
C ARG A 78 -6.17 -9.76 4.81
N LYS A 79 -6.06 -9.80 6.13
CA LYS A 79 -5.94 -8.62 6.99
C LYS A 79 -4.63 -8.69 7.76
N SER A 80 -3.94 -7.57 7.85
CA SER A 80 -2.73 -7.44 8.67
C SER A 80 -2.74 -6.16 9.47
N VAL A 81 -1.86 -6.09 10.45
CA VAL A 81 -1.57 -4.86 11.18
C VAL A 81 -0.09 -4.54 11.06
N THR A 82 0.21 -3.26 10.93
CA THR A 82 1.57 -2.76 10.94
C THR A 82 2.12 -2.82 12.36
N LEU A 83 3.25 -3.48 12.56
CA LEU A 83 3.95 -3.49 13.84
C LEU A 83 5.01 -2.38 13.90
N THR A 84 5.79 -2.24 12.84
CA THR A 84 6.79 -1.18 12.70
C THR A 84 6.84 -0.69 11.27
N LEU A 85 7.19 0.57 11.10
CA LEU A 85 7.49 1.18 9.81
C LEU A 85 8.65 2.15 9.99
N THR A 86 9.77 1.88 9.31
CA THR A 86 10.91 2.80 9.27
C THR A 86 10.94 3.47 7.91
N THR A 87 10.84 4.79 7.91
CA THR A 87 10.71 5.59 6.68
C THR A 87 11.90 6.53 6.54
N ASN A 88 12.45 6.59 5.32
CA ASN A 88 13.43 7.60 4.92
C ASN A 88 12.78 8.55 3.92
N PHE A 89 12.83 9.84 4.20
CA PHE A 89 12.34 10.90 3.34
C PHE A 89 13.53 11.43 2.53
N ILE A 90 13.61 11.05 1.27
CA ILE A 90 14.82 11.20 0.46
C ILE A 90 14.74 12.40 -0.48
N GLY A 91 13.54 12.68 -1.00
CA GLY A 91 13.35 13.72 -1.99
C GLY A 91 11.97 14.35 -1.90
N ALA A 92 11.67 15.24 -2.84
CA ALA A 92 10.43 16.01 -2.88
C ALA A 92 9.51 15.55 -4.01
N GLY A 93 8.22 15.42 -3.69
CA GLY A 93 7.15 15.38 -4.68
C GLY A 93 6.45 16.73 -4.68
N THR A 94 6.35 17.38 -5.83
CA THR A 94 5.72 18.70 -5.94
C THR A 94 4.38 18.64 -6.67
N ASP A 95 4.34 17.99 -7.79
CA ASP A 95 3.17 17.86 -8.66
C ASP A 95 3.14 16.49 -9.34
N GLY A 96 1.99 16.14 -9.91
CA GLY A 96 1.81 14.95 -10.69
C GLY A 96 1.63 13.70 -9.83
N ILE A 97 1.86 12.56 -10.44
CA ILE A 97 1.57 11.26 -9.82
C ILE A 97 2.80 10.74 -9.09
N VAL A 98 2.63 10.47 -7.80
CA VAL A 98 3.56 9.69 -6.99
C VAL A 98 3.19 8.22 -7.14
N ARG A 99 4.16 7.40 -7.53
CA ARG A 99 4.01 5.95 -7.68
C ARG A 99 4.78 5.26 -6.56
N VAL A 100 4.11 4.39 -5.81
CA VAL A 100 4.68 3.70 -4.65
C VAL A 100 4.58 2.21 -4.86
N VAL A 101 5.72 1.53 -4.78
CA VAL A 101 5.83 0.09 -5.00
C VAL A 101 6.17 -0.59 -3.69
N GLY A 102 5.37 -1.57 -3.31
CA GLY A 102 5.58 -2.39 -2.11
C GLY A 102 5.87 -3.84 -2.47
N ARG A 103 6.74 -4.46 -1.69
CA ARG A 103 7.13 -5.86 -1.85
C ARG A 103 7.32 -6.53 -0.50
N LYS A 104 6.98 -7.81 -0.43
CA LYS A 104 7.38 -8.64 0.68
C LYS A 104 8.86 -9.00 0.53
N GLN A 105 9.66 -8.78 1.58
CA GLN A 105 11.05 -9.19 1.64
C GLN A 105 11.23 -10.63 2.14
N GLY A 106 10.38 -11.06 3.05
CA GLY A 106 10.49 -12.35 3.70
C GLY A 106 9.60 -12.46 4.92
N GLY A 107 9.90 -13.42 5.75
CA GLY A 107 9.16 -13.65 6.99
C GLY A 107 8.63 -15.06 7.09
N GLY A 108 7.82 -15.28 8.11
CA GLY A 108 7.17 -16.55 8.38
C GLY A 108 5.68 -16.51 8.10
N ARG A 109 4.96 -17.44 8.74
CA ARG A 109 3.53 -17.56 8.53
C ARG A 109 2.72 -16.40 9.12
N LYS A 110 3.13 -15.87 10.27
CA LYS A 110 2.37 -14.84 11.00
C LYS A 110 2.97 -13.45 10.89
N ILE A 111 4.29 -13.36 10.84
CA ILE A 111 5.04 -12.10 10.77
C ILE A 111 5.76 -12.04 9.44
N VAL A 112 5.62 -10.93 8.75
CA VAL A 112 6.22 -10.68 7.44
C VAL A 112 6.91 -9.33 7.41
N PHE A 113 7.94 -9.24 6.58
CA PHE A 113 8.76 -8.04 6.40
C PHE A 113 8.60 -7.50 5.00
N THR A 114 8.57 -6.18 4.87
CA THR A 114 8.32 -5.49 3.61
C THR A 114 9.38 -4.44 3.33
N GLU A 115 9.50 -4.10 2.05
CA GLU A 115 10.16 -2.90 1.58
C GLU A 115 9.23 -2.13 0.65
N ALA A 116 9.33 -0.82 0.64
CA ALA A 116 8.56 0.04 -0.25
C ALA A 116 9.41 1.21 -0.73
N THR A 117 9.16 1.65 -1.95
CA THR A 117 9.83 2.79 -2.57
C THR A 117 8.81 3.68 -3.25
N ALA A 118 8.91 4.99 -3.01
CA ALA A 118 8.08 6.00 -3.63
C ALA A 118 8.88 6.80 -4.66
N TYR A 119 8.28 7.01 -5.82
CA TYR A 119 8.86 7.76 -6.92
C TYR A 119 8.00 8.99 -7.24
N ASN A 120 8.63 10.13 -7.50
CA ASN A 120 7.91 11.31 -7.99
C ASN A 120 7.56 11.16 -9.49
N ALA A 121 6.89 12.18 -10.05
CA ALA A 121 6.46 12.16 -11.45
C ALA A 121 7.64 12.07 -12.45
N ASP A 122 8.83 12.46 -12.04
CA ASP A 122 10.06 12.35 -12.86
C ASP A 122 10.75 10.99 -12.69
N GLY A 123 10.21 10.08 -11.89
CA GLY A 123 10.78 8.77 -11.63
C GLY A 123 11.92 8.76 -10.62
N LYS A 124 12.12 9.86 -9.89
CA LYS A 124 13.12 9.94 -8.82
C LYS A 124 12.57 9.39 -7.52
N VAL A 125 13.41 8.69 -6.76
CA VAL A 125 13.05 8.20 -5.42
C VAL A 125 12.88 9.38 -4.47
N ILE A 126 11.72 9.45 -3.81
CA ILE A 126 11.41 10.48 -2.83
C ILE A 126 11.24 9.91 -1.42
N GLY A 127 11.08 8.62 -1.28
CA GLY A 127 10.99 7.96 0.01
C GLY A 127 11.16 6.47 -0.10
N THR A 128 11.62 5.86 0.99
CA THR A 128 11.71 4.41 1.15
C THR A 128 11.21 4.03 2.53
N ALA A 129 10.75 2.79 2.67
CA ALA A 129 10.38 2.24 3.97
C ALA A 129 10.69 0.76 4.06
N THR A 130 10.96 0.31 5.27
CA THR A 130 10.91 -1.09 5.65
C THR A 130 9.84 -1.26 6.73
N GLY A 131 9.07 -2.32 6.65
CA GLY A 131 7.98 -2.57 7.56
C GLY A 131 7.94 -3.99 8.08
N THR A 132 7.31 -4.16 9.24
CA THR A 132 6.98 -5.44 9.83
C THR A 132 5.48 -5.50 10.03
N PHE A 133 4.85 -6.55 9.52
CA PHE A 133 3.41 -6.75 9.55
C PHE A 133 3.07 -8.07 10.22
N LYS A 134 1.95 -8.09 10.92
CA LYS A 134 1.39 -9.30 11.49
C LYS A 134 0.04 -9.58 10.88
N TYR A 135 -0.16 -10.80 10.35
CA TYR A 135 -1.47 -11.22 9.89
C TYR A 135 -2.45 -11.34 11.06
N GLN A 136 -3.66 -10.87 10.85
CA GLN A 136 -4.76 -11.10 11.77
C GLN A 136 -5.23 -12.55 11.69
N ARG A 137 -5.98 -12.98 12.70
CA ARG A 137 -6.46 -14.36 12.82
C ARG A 137 -7.13 -14.84 11.53
N GLY A 138 -6.66 -15.97 11.00
CA GLY A 138 -7.14 -16.58 9.76
C GLY A 138 -6.52 -16.01 8.49
N SER A 139 -5.93 -14.83 8.54
CA SER A 139 -5.31 -14.17 7.37
C SER A 139 -3.88 -14.62 7.09
N ASP A 140 -3.32 -15.46 7.96
CA ASP A 140 -2.07 -16.18 7.70
C ASP A 140 -2.25 -17.28 6.62
N ASP A 141 -3.49 -17.71 6.35
CA ASP A 141 -3.81 -18.55 5.21
C ASP A 141 -3.73 -17.72 3.91
N PRO A 142 -2.94 -18.15 2.89
CA PRO A 142 -2.86 -17.47 1.61
C PRO A 142 -4.20 -17.31 0.88
N ASN A 143 -5.16 -18.18 1.15
CA ASN A 143 -6.49 -18.11 0.58
C ASN A 143 -7.40 -17.10 1.30
N GLY A 144 -6.93 -16.56 2.42
CA GLY A 144 -7.67 -15.57 3.21
C GLY A 144 -8.91 -16.12 3.91
N ILE A 145 -9.74 -15.18 4.34
CA ILE A 145 -11.02 -15.46 4.99
C ILE A 145 -12.13 -14.74 4.22
N PRO A 146 -13.40 -15.20 4.31
CA PRO A 146 -14.52 -14.46 3.72
C PRO A 146 -14.53 -12.99 4.17
N ARG A 147 -14.78 -12.08 3.23
CA ARG A 147 -14.75 -10.63 3.48
C ARG A 147 -15.75 -10.20 4.55
N ASP A 148 -16.88 -10.89 4.61
CA ASP A 148 -17.97 -10.60 5.53
C ASP A 148 -17.86 -11.37 6.87
N ALA A 149 -16.74 -12.03 7.10
CA ALA A 149 -16.49 -12.81 8.32
C ALA A 149 -15.96 -11.95 9.47
#